data_9a39a816a4b5357315706a6ffd0ec448
#
_entry.id   9a39a816a4b5357315706a6ffd0ec448
#
_cell.length_a   1.000
_cell.length_b   1.000
_cell.length_c   1.000
_cell.angle_alpha   90.00
_cell.angle_beta   90.00
_cell.angle_gamma   90.00
#
_symmetry.space_group_name_H-M   'P 1'
#
loop_
_entity.id
_entity.type
_entity.pdbx_description
1 polymer ?
#
loop_
_entity_poly.entity_id
_entity_poly.type
_entity_poly.pdbx_seq_one_letter_code
_entity_poly.pdbx_strand_id
1 'polypeptide(L)'
;MAYRVTQRIISSDDLLYPYFDDLCRKSKLLYNAALFRVRNIFTGYDKEHRTENEVEVFQEVALLQRSYPNMHVRRVISYTHIEKMMRVTENADFFSGLPRQTAQQMVKQSVTDFKNWLASLREYKKHPEKYLGKPKMPRYKKSDLTTVIITNQDAVLYRDDIGMSLKLPLQKQRLYFSNLSSDPVLKEVKIKPYYGRFLLCLTLEEPDVAFDPSGSHVCAIDLGTDNFAAIVCDDYSSAIYKGGAVLSKIQWFHKQRAKYVSIITKGHEKKHAVSKRLRDLSFHYANFVKDQCHKISRSILSLIHI
;
A
#
# COMPACT_ATOMS: atom_id res chain seq x y z
N MET A 1 -2.33 23.07 -4.76
CA MET A 1 -3.26 22.05 -4.21
C MET A 1 -2.47 21.06 -3.39
N ALA A 2 -2.83 20.91 -2.12
CA ALA A 2 -2.17 20.02 -1.17
C ALA A 2 -2.95 18.68 -1.08
N TYR A 3 -2.23 17.58 -0.79
CA TYR A 3 -2.84 16.28 -0.53
C TYR A 3 -2.68 15.93 0.95
N ARG A 4 -3.80 15.60 1.58
CA ARG A 4 -3.84 15.11 2.96
C ARG A 4 -4.30 13.66 3.02
N VAL A 5 -3.72 12.87 3.90
CA VAL A 5 -4.15 11.47 4.13
C VAL A 5 -4.74 11.34 5.53
N THR A 6 -6.03 11.05 5.59
CA THR A 6 -6.72 10.71 6.85
C THR A 6 -6.78 9.20 6.98
N GLN A 7 -6.50 8.68 8.19
CA GLN A 7 -6.42 7.25 8.46
C GLN A 7 -7.41 6.81 9.53
N ARG A 8 -8.04 5.64 9.33
CA ARG A 8 -8.89 4.97 10.31
C ARG A 8 -8.52 3.49 10.39
N ILE A 9 -8.45 2.97 11.62
CA ILE A 9 -8.24 1.54 11.86
C ILE A 9 -9.60 0.86 11.94
N ILE A 10 -9.75 -0.26 11.23
CA ILE A 10 -10.90 -1.15 11.27
C ILE A 10 -10.45 -2.41 12.00
N SER A 11 -11.00 -2.63 13.17
CA SER A 11 -10.72 -3.78 14.03
C SER A 11 -11.56 -5.00 13.64
N SER A 12 -11.23 -6.16 14.17
CA SER A 12 -11.94 -7.43 13.85
C SER A 12 -13.40 -7.48 14.33
N ASP A 13 -13.78 -6.61 15.23
CA ASP A 13 -15.12 -6.42 15.78
C ASP A 13 -15.98 -5.39 15.01
N ASP A 14 -15.37 -4.68 14.06
CA ASP A 14 -16.08 -3.74 13.18
C ASP A 14 -16.96 -4.49 12.17
N LEU A 15 -18.17 -4.03 11.95
CA LEU A 15 -19.13 -4.63 11.01
C LEU A 15 -18.63 -4.67 9.57
N LEU A 16 -17.73 -3.77 9.19
CA LEU A 16 -17.11 -3.73 7.86
C LEU A 16 -15.87 -4.61 7.73
N TYR A 17 -15.40 -5.23 8.81
CA TYR A 17 -14.21 -6.08 8.76
C TYR A 17 -14.31 -7.21 7.72
N PRO A 18 -15.43 -8.00 7.65
CA PRO A 18 -15.57 -9.06 6.65
C PRO A 18 -15.54 -8.53 5.21
N TYR A 19 -16.09 -7.36 4.97
CA TYR A 19 -16.04 -6.71 3.66
C TYR A 19 -14.61 -6.35 3.25
N PHE A 20 -13.81 -5.78 4.15
CA PHE A 20 -12.41 -5.48 3.85
C PHE A 20 -11.55 -6.74 3.66
N ASP A 21 -11.84 -7.80 4.42
CA ASP A 21 -11.15 -9.08 4.26
C ASP A 21 -11.43 -9.69 2.88
N ASP A 22 -12.68 -9.73 2.46
CA ASP A 22 -13.11 -10.24 1.15
C ASP A 22 -12.48 -9.42 0.00
N LEU A 23 -12.56 -8.09 0.05
CA LEU A 23 -11.93 -7.23 -0.95
C LEU A 23 -10.42 -7.49 -1.08
N CYS A 24 -9.71 -7.58 0.06
CA CYS A 24 -8.26 -7.77 0.07
C CYS A 24 -7.87 -9.17 -0.45
N ARG A 25 -8.66 -10.21 -0.19
CA ARG A 25 -8.45 -11.58 -0.71
C ARG A 25 -8.67 -11.64 -2.22
N LYS A 26 -9.82 -11.20 -2.68
CA LYS A 26 -10.17 -11.17 -4.12
C LYS A 26 -9.17 -10.34 -4.92
N SER A 27 -8.77 -9.19 -4.39
CA SER A 27 -7.76 -8.33 -5.02
C SER A 27 -6.40 -8.99 -5.13
N LYS A 28 -5.99 -9.80 -4.14
CA LYS A 28 -4.74 -10.58 -4.22
C LYS A 28 -4.80 -11.64 -5.31
N LEU A 29 -5.90 -12.36 -5.43
CA LEU A 29 -6.10 -13.38 -6.46
C LEU A 29 -6.05 -12.74 -7.85
N LEU A 30 -6.82 -11.68 -8.05
CA LEU A 30 -6.85 -10.93 -9.31
C LEU A 30 -5.48 -10.34 -9.69
N TYR A 31 -4.75 -9.76 -8.73
CA TYR A 31 -3.39 -9.27 -8.97
C TYR A 31 -2.48 -10.39 -9.47
N ASN A 32 -2.52 -11.56 -8.82
CA ASN A 32 -1.70 -12.70 -9.20
C ASN A 32 -2.10 -13.27 -10.56
N ALA A 33 -3.40 -13.37 -10.85
CA ALA A 33 -3.92 -13.81 -12.14
C ALA A 33 -3.50 -12.88 -13.29
N ALA A 34 -3.54 -11.55 -13.07
CA ALA A 34 -3.05 -10.57 -14.03
C ALA A 34 -1.53 -10.64 -14.20
N LEU A 35 -0.76 -10.72 -13.09
CA LEU A 35 0.69 -10.84 -13.12
C LEU A 35 1.14 -12.15 -13.80
N PHE A 36 0.41 -13.25 -13.66
CA PHE A 36 0.66 -14.50 -14.35
C PHE A 36 0.71 -14.28 -15.87
N ARG A 37 -0.28 -13.60 -16.40
CA ARG A 37 -0.37 -13.29 -17.84
C ARG A 37 0.76 -12.37 -18.28
N VAL A 38 1.00 -11.28 -17.54
CA VAL A 38 2.09 -10.33 -17.86
C VAL A 38 3.45 -11.02 -17.91
N ARG A 39 3.74 -11.89 -16.95
CA ARG A 39 5.01 -12.63 -16.88
C ARG A 39 5.17 -13.63 -18.00
N ASN A 40 4.16 -14.46 -18.25
CA ASN A 40 4.25 -15.52 -19.26
C ASN A 40 4.26 -14.98 -20.70
N ILE A 41 3.58 -13.85 -20.95
CA ILE A 41 3.73 -13.15 -22.24
C ILE A 41 5.16 -12.65 -22.40
N PHE A 42 5.71 -11.97 -21.39
CA PHE A 42 7.06 -11.43 -21.48
C PHE A 42 8.14 -12.50 -21.67
N THR A 43 8.03 -13.62 -20.95
CA THR A 43 9.04 -14.71 -21.00
C THR A 43 8.88 -15.60 -22.23
N GLY A 44 7.64 -15.83 -22.70
CA GLY A 44 7.34 -16.72 -23.82
C GLY A 44 7.28 -16.03 -25.19
N TYR A 45 7.47 -14.69 -25.27
CA TYR A 45 7.22 -13.92 -26.50
C TYR A 45 8.06 -14.37 -27.69
N ASP A 46 9.37 -14.50 -27.49
CA ASP A 46 10.34 -14.85 -28.54
C ASP A 46 10.83 -16.31 -28.43
N LYS A 47 10.13 -17.18 -27.69
CA LYS A 47 10.53 -18.56 -27.50
C LYS A 47 9.97 -19.48 -28.58
N GLU A 48 10.82 -20.38 -29.10
CA GLU A 48 10.41 -21.49 -29.94
C GLU A 48 9.67 -22.56 -29.12
N HIS A 49 10.21 -22.92 -27.94
CA HIS A 49 9.62 -23.88 -27.02
C HIS A 49 9.09 -23.18 -25.76
N ARG A 50 7.79 -23.06 -25.65
CA ARG A 50 7.08 -22.48 -24.53
C ARG A 50 6.82 -23.51 -23.44
N THR A 51 6.87 -23.09 -22.18
CA THR A 51 6.39 -23.89 -21.04
C THR A 51 4.87 -24.01 -21.08
N GLU A 52 4.30 -24.97 -20.37
CA GLU A 52 2.83 -25.19 -20.30
C GLU A 52 2.08 -23.91 -19.95
N ASN A 53 2.56 -23.17 -18.93
CA ASN A 53 1.94 -21.89 -18.53
C ASN A 53 2.04 -20.82 -19.64
N GLU A 54 3.14 -20.77 -20.38
CA GLU A 54 3.29 -19.85 -21.50
C GLU A 54 2.36 -20.26 -22.66
N VAL A 55 2.22 -21.55 -22.95
CA VAL A 55 1.26 -22.05 -23.96
C VAL A 55 -0.16 -21.65 -23.60
N GLU A 56 -0.59 -21.91 -22.37
CA GLU A 56 -1.92 -21.51 -21.86
C GLU A 56 -2.17 -20.00 -22.11
N VAL A 57 -1.25 -19.15 -21.69
CA VAL A 57 -1.41 -17.68 -21.84
C VAL A 57 -1.38 -17.26 -23.31
N PHE A 58 -0.61 -17.93 -24.19
CA PHE A 58 -0.62 -17.61 -25.62
C PHE A 58 -1.88 -18.10 -26.33
N GLN A 59 -2.58 -19.12 -25.82
CA GLN A 59 -3.94 -19.47 -26.26
C GLN A 59 -4.94 -18.36 -25.91
N GLU A 60 -4.85 -17.77 -24.70
CA GLU A 60 -5.64 -16.60 -24.32
C GLU A 60 -5.33 -15.37 -25.20
N VAL A 61 -4.06 -15.17 -25.59
CA VAL A 61 -3.66 -14.12 -26.54
C VAL A 61 -4.32 -14.34 -27.90
N ALA A 62 -4.38 -15.58 -28.38
CA ALA A 62 -5.06 -15.91 -29.65
C ALA A 62 -6.58 -15.62 -29.58
N LEU A 63 -7.24 -15.93 -28.45
CA LEU A 63 -8.63 -15.57 -28.22
C LEU A 63 -8.84 -14.05 -28.19
N LEU A 64 -7.95 -13.31 -27.54
CA LEU A 64 -7.98 -11.86 -27.54
C LEU A 64 -7.89 -11.29 -28.97
N GLN A 65 -6.96 -11.78 -29.77
CA GLN A 65 -6.76 -11.32 -31.14
C GLN A 65 -7.94 -11.66 -32.08
N ARG A 66 -8.59 -12.82 -31.86
CA ARG A 66 -9.84 -13.15 -32.56
C ARG A 66 -10.98 -12.19 -32.23
N SER A 67 -11.12 -11.85 -30.94
CA SER A 67 -12.17 -10.94 -30.46
C SER A 67 -11.89 -9.45 -30.78
N TYR A 68 -10.60 -9.09 -30.89
CA TYR A 68 -10.12 -7.73 -31.15
C TYR A 68 -8.99 -7.76 -32.19
N PRO A 69 -9.28 -7.90 -33.50
CA PRO A 69 -8.25 -8.07 -34.55
C PRO A 69 -7.21 -6.97 -34.62
N ASN A 70 -7.57 -5.75 -34.22
CA ASN A 70 -6.67 -4.58 -34.26
C ASN A 70 -5.74 -4.49 -33.01
N MET A 71 -5.83 -5.45 -32.08
CA MET A 71 -5.00 -5.45 -30.89
C MET A 71 -3.74 -6.32 -31.08
N HIS A 72 -2.61 -5.67 -31.36
CA HIS A 72 -1.33 -6.36 -31.46
C HIS A 72 -0.65 -6.49 -30.11
N VAL A 73 -0.48 -7.73 -29.64
CA VAL A 73 0.24 -8.03 -28.41
C VAL A 73 1.74 -7.86 -28.63
N ARG A 74 2.40 -7.14 -27.72
CA ARG A 74 3.86 -6.95 -27.70
C ARG A 74 4.46 -7.65 -26.49
N ARG A 75 5.74 -7.92 -26.51
CA ARG A 75 6.47 -8.51 -25.38
C ARG A 75 6.21 -7.80 -24.04
N VAL A 76 6.18 -6.46 -24.04
CA VAL A 76 5.76 -5.64 -22.88
C VAL A 76 4.30 -5.25 -23.09
N ILE A 77 3.43 -6.02 -22.45
CA ILE A 77 1.99 -5.88 -22.62
C ILE A 77 1.43 -4.65 -21.86
N SER A 78 0.37 -4.06 -22.41
CA SER A 78 -0.33 -2.93 -21.76
C SER A 78 -1.47 -3.42 -20.85
N TYR A 79 -1.87 -2.53 -19.93
CA TYR A 79 -3.05 -2.76 -19.09
C TYR A 79 -4.31 -3.11 -19.90
N THR A 80 -4.59 -2.37 -20.97
CA THR A 80 -5.78 -2.58 -21.80
C THR A 80 -5.84 -3.98 -22.42
N HIS A 81 -4.70 -4.53 -22.83
CA HIS A 81 -4.63 -5.89 -23.35
C HIS A 81 -4.94 -6.94 -22.27
N ILE A 82 -4.33 -6.81 -21.08
CA ILE A 82 -4.58 -7.75 -19.97
C ILE A 82 -6.04 -7.66 -19.53
N GLU A 83 -6.61 -6.46 -19.38
CA GLU A 83 -8.00 -6.27 -18.98
C GLU A 83 -8.96 -6.90 -19.98
N LYS A 84 -8.78 -6.66 -21.29
CA LYS A 84 -9.61 -7.28 -22.32
C LYS A 84 -9.41 -8.79 -22.41
N MET A 85 -8.17 -9.26 -22.26
CA MET A 85 -7.87 -10.71 -22.24
C MET A 85 -8.62 -11.41 -21.11
N MET A 86 -8.59 -10.85 -19.89
CA MET A 86 -9.33 -11.40 -18.75
C MET A 86 -10.85 -11.37 -18.93
N ARG A 87 -11.38 -10.42 -19.72
CA ARG A 87 -12.80 -10.38 -20.09
C ARG A 87 -13.17 -11.47 -21.10
N VAL A 88 -12.38 -11.61 -22.17
CA VAL A 88 -12.65 -12.59 -23.23
C VAL A 88 -12.54 -14.02 -22.72
N THR A 89 -11.64 -14.26 -21.76
CA THR A 89 -11.46 -15.57 -21.11
C THR A 89 -12.40 -15.80 -19.94
N GLU A 90 -13.31 -14.87 -19.66
CA GLU A 90 -14.23 -14.93 -18.51
C GLU A 90 -13.53 -15.29 -17.19
N ASN A 91 -12.36 -14.67 -16.95
CA ASN A 91 -11.52 -15.03 -15.83
C ASN A 91 -12.26 -14.86 -14.49
N ALA A 92 -12.36 -15.94 -13.71
CA ALA A 92 -13.12 -16.01 -12.48
C ALA A 92 -12.66 -14.94 -11.42
N ASP A 93 -11.36 -14.66 -11.35
CA ASP A 93 -10.85 -13.66 -10.40
C ASP A 93 -11.23 -12.23 -10.83
N PHE A 94 -11.33 -11.97 -12.14
CA PHE A 94 -11.78 -10.68 -12.66
C PHE A 94 -13.28 -10.43 -12.41
N PHE A 95 -14.08 -11.49 -12.48
CA PHE A 95 -15.53 -11.48 -12.23
C PHE A 95 -15.92 -11.93 -10.82
N SER A 96 -14.99 -11.92 -9.87
CA SER A 96 -15.19 -12.38 -8.48
C SER A 96 -16.15 -11.54 -7.63
N GLY A 97 -16.79 -10.51 -8.19
CA GLY A 97 -17.67 -9.57 -7.47
C GLY A 97 -16.93 -8.38 -6.84
N LEU A 98 -15.66 -8.14 -7.22
CA LEU A 98 -15.01 -6.85 -6.92
C LEU A 98 -15.72 -5.70 -7.62
N PRO A 99 -15.77 -4.49 -7.02
CA PRO A 99 -16.22 -3.29 -7.72
C PRO A 99 -15.40 -3.12 -9.01
N ARG A 100 -16.07 -2.73 -10.10
CA ARG A 100 -15.46 -2.73 -11.44
C ARG A 100 -14.17 -1.93 -11.52
N GLN A 101 -14.17 -0.71 -10.96
CA GLN A 101 -12.97 0.14 -10.97
C GLN A 101 -11.87 -0.44 -10.08
N THR A 102 -12.23 -1.03 -8.94
CA THR A 102 -11.29 -1.73 -8.06
C THR A 102 -10.62 -2.89 -8.78
N ALA A 103 -11.38 -3.73 -9.49
CA ALA A 103 -10.82 -4.82 -10.30
C ALA A 103 -9.85 -4.29 -11.37
N GLN A 104 -10.24 -3.24 -12.10
CA GLN A 104 -9.39 -2.61 -13.09
C GLN A 104 -8.10 -2.03 -12.49
N GLN A 105 -8.17 -1.40 -11.31
CA GLN A 105 -6.98 -0.90 -10.61
C GLN A 105 -6.01 -2.03 -10.21
N MET A 106 -6.52 -3.20 -9.80
CA MET A 106 -5.65 -4.33 -9.46
C MET A 106 -4.92 -4.89 -10.68
N VAL A 107 -5.60 -4.99 -11.83
CA VAL A 107 -4.97 -5.36 -13.10
C VAL A 107 -3.92 -4.31 -13.51
N LYS A 108 -4.27 -3.02 -13.45
CA LYS A 108 -3.36 -1.91 -13.74
C LYS A 108 -2.12 -1.93 -12.85
N GLN A 109 -2.29 -2.23 -11.55
CA GLN A 109 -1.20 -2.31 -10.59
C GLN A 109 -0.18 -3.39 -10.98
N SER A 110 -0.64 -4.59 -11.39
CA SER A 110 0.25 -5.68 -11.79
C SER A 110 1.10 -5.32 -13.01
N VAL A 111 0.52 -4.65 -14.00
CA VAL A 111 1.23 -4.17 -15.19
C VAL A 111 2.20 -3.03 -14.84
N THR A 112 1.80 -2.13 -13.94
CA THR A 112 2.65 -1.02 -13.47
C THR A 112 3.86 -1.53 -12.71
N ASP A 113 3.66 -2.49 -11.78
CA ASP A 113 4.76 -3.10 -11.03
C ASP A 113 5.77 -3.78 -11.97
N PHE A 114 5.28 -4.43 -13.02
CA PHE A 114 6.13 -5.04 -14.03
C PHE A 114 6.92 -4.00 -14.84
N LYS A 115 6.29 -2.91 -15.26
CA LYS A 115 6.96 -1.80 -15.99
C LYS A 115 7.99 -1.10 -15.10
N ASN A 116 7.70 -0.92 -13.80
CA ASN A 116 8.63 -0.35 -12.83
C ASN A 116 9.87 -1.24 -12.67
N TRP A 117 9.70 -2.57 -12.67
CA TRP A 117 10.84 -3.48 -12.68
C TRP A 117 11.71 -3.31 -13.94
N LEU A 118 11.09 -3.19 -15.13
CA LEU A 118 11.83 -2.95 -16.38
C LEU A 118 12.58 -1.61 -16.35
N ALA A 119 11.98 -0.56 -15.78
CA ALA A 119 12.65 0.72 -15.59
C ALA A 119 13.84 0.59 -14.64
N SER A 120 13.66 -0.11 -13.51
CA SER A 120 14.74 -0.39 -12.56
C SER A 120 15.89 -1.22 -13.19
N LEU A 121 15.58 -2.16 -14.08
CA LEU A 121 16.61 -2.91 -14.81
C LEU A 121 17.42 -2.02 -15.77
N ARG A 122 16.76 -1.05 -16.42
CA ARG A 122 17.45 -0.09 -17.30
C ARG A 122 18.37 0.83 -16.50
N GLU A 123 17.88 1.31 -15.35
CA GLU A 123 18.68 2.15 -14.45
C GLU A 123 19.84 1.36 -13.84
N TYR A 124 19.62 0.11 -13.42
CA TYR A 124 20.67 -0.78 -12.93
C TYR A 124 21.79 -1.02 -13.95
N LYS A 125 21.46 -1.10 -15.25
CA LYS A 125 22.48 -1.24 -16.31
C LYS A 125 23.38 -0.01 -16.43
N LYS A 126 22.86 1.19 -16.10
CA LYS A 126 23.61 2.45 -16.16
C LYS A 126 24.35 2.74 -14.85
N HIS A 127 23.71 2.41 -13.74
CA HIS A 127 24.12 2.77 -12.38
C HIS A 127 23.99 1.59 -11.42
N PRO A 128 24.78 0.51 -11.60
CA PRO A 128 24.70 -0.66 -10.70
C PRO A 128 25.04 -0.34 -9.26
N GLU A 129 25.86 0.70 -9.03
CA GLU A 129 26.29 1.16 -7.71
C GLU A 129 25.14 1.70 -6.83
N LYS A 130 24.02 2.11 -7.45
CA LYS A 130 22.82 2.57 -6.72
C LYS A 130 21.97 1.43 -6.14
N TYR A 131 22.31 0.19 -6.43
CA TYR A 131 21.50 -0.97 -6.09
C TYR A 131 22.30 -2.00 -5.28
N LEU A 132 21.67 -2.61 -4.30
CA LEU A 132 22.25 -3.75 -3.56
C LEU A 132 22.39 -5.02 -4.40
N GLY A 133 21.86 -5.03 -5.62
CA GLY A 133 21.92 -6.14 -6.54
C GLY A 133 20.92 -6.00 -7.69
N LYS A 134 20.99 -6.90 -8.67
CA LYS A 134 20.14 -6.87 -9.86
C LYS A 134 18.64 -6.94 -9.49
N PRO A 135 17.81 -5.99 -9.94
CA PRO A 135 16.37 -6.00 -9.70
C PRO A 135 15.71 -7.30 -10.20
N LYS A 136 14.91 -7.93 -9.33
CA LYS A 136 14.22 -9.18 -9.65
C LYS A 136 12.81 -8.91 -10.14
N MET A 137 12.37 -9.73 -11.12
CA MET A 137 10.99 -9.68 -11.64
C MET A 137 9.96 -9.75 -10.51
N PRO A 138 8.85 -8.98 -10.57
CA PRO A 138 7.79 -9.03 -9.58
C PRO A 138 7.31 -10.47 -9.33
N ARG A 139 7.19 -10.82 -8.06
CA ARG A 139 6.73 -12.15 -7.63
C ARG A 139 5.23 -12.12 -7.32
N TYR A 140 4.61 -13.30 -7.39
CA TYR A 140 3.24 -13.46 -6.90
C TYR A 140 3.14 -13.11 -5.41
N LYS A 141 2.05 -12.45 -5.04
CA LYS A 141 1.76 -12.14 -3.64
C LYS A 141 1.44 -13.43 -2.89
N LYS A 142 2.27 -13.75 -1.89
CA LYS A 142 2.13 -14.96 -1.07
C LYS A 142 1.18 -14.77 0.11
N SER A 143 1.07 -13.54 0.63
CA SER A 143 0.11 -13.20 1.69
C SER A 143 -1.32 -13.42 1.21
N ASP A 144 -2.21 -13.84 2.09
CA ASP A 144 -3.64 -14.03 1.76
C ASP A 144 -4.34 -12.71 1.42
N LEU A 145 -3.82 -11.60 1.92
CA LEU A 145 -4.38 -10.27 1.77
C LEU A 145 -3.42 -9.35 1.02
N THR A 146 -3.96 -8.43 0.22
CA THR A 146 -3.20 -7.34 -0.40
C THR A 146 -3.90 -6.00 -0.20
N THR A 147 -3.14 -4.91 -0.37
CA THR A 147 -3.71 -3.56 -0.39
C THR A 147 -4.65 -3.40 -1.57
N VAL A 148 -5.80 -2.77 -1.33
CA VAL A 148 -6.83 -2.44 -2.31
C VAL A 148 -6.87 -0.94 -2.51
N ILE A 149 -7.05 -0.51 -3.75
CA ILE A 149 -7.28 0.89 -4.12
C ILE A 149 -8.69 1.02 -4.68
N ILE A 150 -9.49 1.89 -4.07
CA ILE A 150 -10.82 2.27 -4.53
C ILE A 150 -10.75 3.72 -4.98
N THR A 151 -11.13 3.99 -6.21
CA THR A 151 -11.13 5.33 -6.77
C THR A 151 -12.33 6.15 -6.29
N ASN A 152 -12.27 7.46 -6.47
CA ASN A 152 -13.39 8.37 -6.22
C ASN A 152 -14.62 8.16 -7.12
N GLN A 153 -14.53 7.27 -8.11
CA GLN A 153 -15.69 6.86 -8.92
C GLN A 153 -16.55 5.81 -8.19
N ASP A 154 -15.93 4.99 -7.34
CA ASP A 154 -16.60 3.92 -6.58
C ASP A 154 -16.84 4.31 -5.12
N ALA A 155 -16.02 5.19 -4.54
CA ALA A 155 -16.16 5.68 -3.17
C ALA A 155 -16.52 7.17 -3.17
N VAL A 156 -17.49 7.55 -2.35
CA VAL A 156 -18.02 8.93 -2.31
C VAL A 156 -18.07 9.44 -0.87
N LEU A 157 -17.64 10.68 -0.67
CA LEU A 157 -17.86 11.42 0.57
C LEU A 157 -19.22 12.14 0.52
N TYR A 158 -19.96 12.06 1.61
CA TYR A 158 -21.20 12.79 1.84
C TYR A 158 -21.06 13.65 3.08
N ARG A 159 -21.68 14.82 3.04
CA ARG A 159 -21.91 15.65 4.20
C ARG A 159 -23.36 15.51 4.62
N ASP A 160 -23.60 15.23 5.89
CA ASP A 160 -24.91 15.23 6.51
C ASP A 160 -24.84 15.99 7.85
N ASP A 161 -25.97 16.04 8.58
CA ASP A 161 -26.07 16.75 9.87
C ASP A 161 -25.14 16.20 10.97
N ILE A 162 -24.70 14.95 10.83
CA ILE A 162 -23.78 14.27 11.76
C ILE A 162 -22.32 14.60 11.42
N GLY A 163 -22.02 14.96 10.16
CA GLY A 163 -20.68 15.26 9.71
C GLY A 163 -20.34 14.66 8.34
N MET A 164 -19.05 14.40 8.10
CA MET A 164 -18.58 13.80 6.86
C MET A 164 -18.61 12.28 6.94
N SER A 165 -19.22 11.64 5.95
CA SER A 165 -19.33 10.19 5.87
C SER A 165 -18.81 9.65 4.54
N LEU A 166 -18.11 8.52 4.59
CA LEU A 166 -17.62 7.78 3.43
C LEU A 166 -18.59 6.64 3.09
N LYS A 167 -19.09 6.61 1.87
CA LYS A 167 -19.80 5.48 1.29
C LYS A 167 -18.81 4.66 0.46
N LEU A 168 -18.69 3.39 0.79
CA LEU A 168 -17.91 2.41 0.05
C LEU A 168 -18.79 1.65 -0.95
N PRO A 169 -18.24 1.16 -2.08
CA PRO A 169 -18.99 0.39 -3.05
C PRO A 169 -19.54 -0.91 -2.43
N LEU A 170 -20.71 -1.33 -2.88
CA LEU A 170 -21.39 -2.55 -2.40
C LEU A 170 -21.75 -2.56 -0.90
N GLN A 171 -21.60 -1.41 -0.20
CA GLN A 171 -21.95 -1.28 1.22
C GLN A 171 -23.09 -0.29 1.43
N LYS A 172 -24.01 -0.65 2.35
CA LYS A 172 -25.06 0.24 2.84
C LYS A 172 -24.55 1.13 3.98
N GLN A 173 -23.69 0.58 4.83
CA GLN A 173 -23.12 1.27 5.98
C GLN A 173 -22.14 2.35 5.55
N ARG A 174 -22.23 3.53 6.19
CA ARG A 174 -21.29 4.65 6.01
C ARG A 174 -20.31 4.73 7.17
N LEU A 175 -19.11 5.19 6.87
CA LEU A 175 -18.06 5.46 7.88
C LEU A 175 -17.98 6.97 8.12
N TYR A 176 -18.25 7.41 9.35
CA TYR A 176 -18.20 8.81 9.73
C TYR A 176 -16.80 9.24 10.16
N PHE A 177 -16.43 10.47 9.82
CA PHE A 177 -15.15 11.10 10.14
C PHE A 177 -15.40 12.48 10.76
N SER A 178 -14.89 12.70 11.97
CA SER A 178 -15.06 13.94 12.73
C SER A 178 -14.07 15.05 12.40
N ASN A 179 -12.94 14.70 11.78
CA ASN A 179 -11.77 15.59 11.63
C ASN A 179 -11.40 15.84 10.16
N LEU A 180 -12.38 15.94 9.27
CA LEU A 180 -12.14 16.36 7.90
C LEU A 180 -12.33 17.87 7.77
N SER A 181 -11.63 18.48 6.81
CA SER A 181 -11.81 19.88 6.43
C SER A 181 -13.23 20.17 5.97
N SER A 182 -13.57 21.44 5.83
CA SER A 182 -14.93 21.86 5.47
C SER A 182 -15.36 21.37 4.08
N ASP A 183 -14.43 21.19 3.14
CA ASP A 183 -14.75 20.79 1.75
C ASP A 183 -13.63 19.93 1.12
N PRO A 184 -13.42 18.69 1.61
CA PRO A 184 -12.36 17.82 1.10
C PRO A 184 -12.80 17.12 -0.19
N VAL A 185 -11.96 17.12 -1.22
CA VAL A 185 -12.18 16.36 -2.43
C VAL A 185 -11.53 14.99 -2.32
N LEU A 186 -12.33 13.91 -2.30
CA LEU A 186 -11.82 12.54 -2.26
C LEU A 186 -11.12 12.21 -3.59
N LYS A 187 -9.88 11.73 -3.52
CA LYS A 187 -9.11 11.24 -4.69
C LYS A 187 -9.06 9.73 -4.75
N GLU A 188 -8.70 9.09 -3.64
CA GLU A 188 -8.67 7.63 -3.55
C GLU A 188 -8.85 7.16 -2.10
N VAL A 189 -9.29 5.93 -1.98
CA VAL A 189 -9.35 5.19 -0.71
C VAL A 189 -8.43 3.98 -0.82
N LYS A 190 -7.47 3.84 0.12
CA LYS A 190 -6.63 2.65 0.24
C LYS A 190 -7.04 1.84 1.45
N ILE A 191 -7.22 0.54 1.27
CA ILE A 191 -7.45 -0.44 2.33
C ILE A 191 -6.20 -1.29 2.43
N LYS A 192 -5.49 -1.17 3.55
CA LYS A 192 -4.22 -1.89 3.79
C LYS A 192 -4.40 -2.92 4.89
N PRO A 193 -4.07 -4.21 4.67
CA PRO A 193 -3.93 -5.16 5.77
C PRO A 193 -2.91 -4.67 6.80
N TYR A 194 -3.27 -4.61 8.07
CA TYR A 194 -2.48 -4.00 9.12
C TYR A 194 -2.54 -4.79 10.42
N TYR A 195 -1.62 -5.69 10.64
CA TYR A 195 -1.49 -6.51 11.85
C TYR A 195 -2.79 -7.19 12.31
N GLY A 196 -3.52 -7.82 11.38
CA GLY A 196 -4.79 -8.48 11.66
C GLY A 196 -6.00 -7.54 11.79
N ARG A 197 -5.81 -6.30 11.41
CA ARG A 197 -6.79 -5.23 11.24
C ARG A 197 -6.68 -4.69 9.82
N PHE A 198 -7.48 -3.69 9.48
CA PHE A 198 -7.31 -2.93 8.25
C PHE A 198 -7.05 -1.46 8.56
N LEU A 199 -6.11 -0.86 7.83
CA LEU A 199 -5.89 0.57 7.83
C LEU A 199 -6.57 1.15 6.59
N LEU A 200 -7.63 1.89 6.83
CA LEU A 200 -8.33 2.69 5.82
C LEU A 200 -7.65 4.04 5.70
N CYS A 201 -7.17 4.38 4.50
CA CYS A 201 -6.52 5.66 4.21
C CYS A 201 -7.34 6.39 3.15
N LEU A 202 -7.80 7.60 3.46
CA LEU A 202 -8.46 8.51 2.52
C LEU A 202 -7.44 9.53 2.05
N THR A 203 -7.18 9.60 0.76
CA THR A 203 -6.41 10.67 0.13
C THR A 203 -7.36 11.77 -0.28
N LEU A 204 -7.23 12.91 0.34
CA LEU A 204 -8.05 14.10 0.13
C LEU A 204 -7.21 15.18 -0.53
N GLU A 205 -7.80 15.90 -1.46
CA GLU A 205 -7.25 17.14 -1.99
C GLU A 205 -7.89 18.31 -1.24
N GLU A 206 -7.04 19.20 -0.77
CA GLU A 206 -7.43 20.39 -0.02
C GLU A 206 -6.83 21.64 -0.72
N PRO A 207 -7.45 22.81 -0.57
CA PRO A 207 -6.84 24.04 -1.05
C PRO A 207 -5.44 24.22 -0.44
N ASP A 208 -4.53 24.78 -1.21
CA ASP A 208 -3.23 25.16 -0.65
C ASP A 208 -3.46 26.21 0.44
N VAL A 209 -2.96 25.93 1.62
CA VAL A 209 -2.79 26.97 2.63
C VAL A 209 -1.64 27.83 2.13
N ALA A 210 -1.89 29.13 1.96
CA ALA A 210 -0.83 30.07 1.60
C ALA A 210 0.29 29.93 2.64
N PHE A 211 1.48 29.58 2.17
CA PHE A 211 2.66 29.59 3.03
C PHE A 211 2.93 31.04 3.39
N ASP A 212 2.83 31.37 4.66
CA ASP A 212 3.26 32.66 5.18
C ASP A 212 4.74 32.56 5.54
N PRO A 213 5.64 33.14 4.75
CA PRO A 213 7.08 33.16 5.05
C PRO A 213 7.46 34.09 6.18
N SER A 214 6.50 34.74 6.84
CA SER A 214 6.75 35.67 7.95
C SER A 214 7.18 34.98 9.25
N GLY A 215 7.20 33.66 9.30
CA GLY A 215 7.91 32.89 10.33
C GLY A 215 9.38 33.25 10.29
N SER A 216 9.81 34.10 11.23
CA SER A 216 11.16 34.70 11.27
C SER A 216 12.24 33.77 11.80
N HIS A 217 11.85 32.58 12.32
CA HIS A 217 12.80 31.70 12.99
C HIS A 217 13.20 30.51 12.13
N VAL A 218 14.50 30.22 12.10
CA VAL A 218 15.09 29.06 11.40
C VAL A 218 15.68 28.12 12.43
N CYS A 219 15.42 26.80 12.27
CA CYS A 219 16.09 25.81 13.09
C CYS A 219 16.82 24.76 12.23
N ALA A 220 17.97 24.31 12.72
CA ALA A 220 18.71 23.19 12.22
C ALA A 220 18.35 21.93 13.03
N ILE A 221 18.08 20.80 12.36
CA ILE A 221 17.72 19.53 12.99
C ILE A 221 18.71 18.46 12.55
N ASP A 222 19.42 17.85 13.50
CA ASP A 222 20.24 16.67 13.30
C ASP A 222 19.53 15.45 13.84
N LEU A 223 19.34 14.42 12.99
CA LEU A 223 18.68 13.17 13.35
C LEU A 223 19.72 12.09 13.62
N GLY A 224 19.66 11.47 14.79
CA GLY A 224 20.58 10.42 15.19
C GLY A 224 19.91 9.17 15.76
N THR A 225 20.71 8.16 16.06
CA THR A 225 20.25 6.91 16.65
C THR A 225 20.15 6.97 18.18
N ASP A 226 21.08 7.63 18.82
CA ASP A 226 21.14 7.77 20.29
C ASP A 226 20.31 8.95 20.78
N ASN A 227 20.45 10.09 20.11
CA ASN A 227 19.55 11.23 20.22
C ASN A 227 18.62 11.20 18.99
N PHE A 228 17.33 11.17 19.25
CA PHE A 228 16.34 11.12 18.17
C PHE A 228 16.41 12.36 17.29
N ALA A 229 16.58 13.52 17.91
CA ALA A 229 16.85 14.77 17.25
C ALA A 229 17.66 15.69 18.18
N ALA A 230 18.63 16.41 17.62
CA ALA A 230 19.26 17.58 18.23
C ALA A 230 18.87 18.80 17.40
N ILE A 231 18.42 19.87 18.06
CA ILE A 231 17.87 21.07 17.43
C ILE A 231 18.55 22.30 17.96
N VAL A 232 18.85 23.20 17.06
CA VAL A 232 19.34 24.54 17.38
C VAL A 232 18.57 25.55 16.54
N CYS A 233 18.01 26.57 17.17
CA CYS A 233 17.31 27.66 16.52
C CYS A 233 18.20 28.91 16.41
N ASP A 234 17.83 29.86 15.55
CA ASP A 234 18.54 31.11 15.32
C ASP A 234 18.50 32.09 16.53
N ASP A 235 17.54 31.90 17.42
CA ASP A 235 17.46 32.60 18.72
C ASP A 235 18.36 31.98 19.81
N TYR A 236 19.25 31.02 19.41
CA TYR A 236 20.12 30.21 20.29
C TYR A 236 19.37 29.24 21.22
N SER A 237 18.07 29.10 21.12
CA SER A 237 17.36 28.02 21.79
C SER A 237 17.80 26.68 21.24
N SER A 238 17.94 25.68 22.10
CA SER A 238 18.37 24.34 21.69
C SER A 238 17.63 23.24 22.46
N ALA A 239 17.41 22.11 21.83
CA ALA A 239 16.77 20.98 22.46
C ALA A 239 17.39 19.65 21.97
N ILE A 240 17.52 18.68 22.88
CA ILE A 240 17.94 17.32 22.55
C ILE A 240 16.83 16.33 22.94
N TYR A 241 16.29 15.65 21.95
CA TYR A 241 15.32 14.57 22.14
C TYR A 241 16.04 13.23 22.25
N LYS A 242 16.20 12.74 23.48
CA LYS A 242 16.91 11.47 23.74
C LYS A 242 16.13 10.29 23.22
N GLY A 243 16.79 9.41 22.46
CA GLY A 243 16.21 8.19 21.88
C GLY A 243 16.09 7.01 22.86
N GLY A 244 16.70 7.08 24.06
CA GLY A 244 16.86 5.92 24.95
C GLY A 244 15.57 5.18 25.31
N ALA A 245 14.47 5.90 25.60
CA ALA A 245 13.18 5.29 25.91
C ALA A 245 12.60 4.53 24.70
N VAL A 246 12.73 5.12 23.50
CA VAL A 246 12.28 4.49 22.25
C VAL A 246 13.13 3.27 21.92
N LEU A 247 14.45 3.37 22.01
CA LEU A 247 15.38 2.26 21.79
C LEU A 247 15.16 1.11 22.77
N SER A 248 14.97 1.40 24.06
CA SER A 248 14.65 0.37 25.07
C SER A 248 13.36 -0.37 24.71
N LYS A 249 12.31 0.33 24.26
CA LYS A 249 11.06 -0.29 23.83
C LYS A 249 11.23 -1.12 22.56
N ILE A 250 12.04 -0.66 21.61
CA ILE A 250 12.40 -1.41 20.40
C ILE A 250 13.11 -2.71 20.76
N GLN A 251 14.12 -2.66 21.65
CA GLN A 251 14.84 -3.85 22.10
C GLN A 251 13.90 -4.83 22.83
N TRP A 252 13.04 -4.33 23.72
CA TRP A 252 12.02 -5.15 24.37
C TRP A 252 11.09 -5.81 23.36
N PHE A 253 10.61 -5.07 22.35
CA PHE A 253 9.77 -5.61 21.27
C PHE A 253 10.49 -6.75 20.53
N HIS A 254 11.74 -6.55 20.13
CA HIS A 254 12.51 -7.58 19.42
C HIS A 254 12.70 -8.84 20.29
N LYS A 255 12.96 -8.68 21.57
CA LYS A 255 13.07 -9.80 22.52
C LYS A 255 11.75 -10.58 22.64
N GLN A 256 10.62 -9.89 22.80
CA GLN A 256 9.30 -10.53 22.86
C GLN A 256 8.93 -11.19 21.52
N ARG A 257 9.21 -10.53 20.41
CA ARG A 257 8.98 -11.07 19.07
C ARG A 257 9.78 -12.35 18.85
N ALA A 258 11.07 -12.36 19.19
CA ALA A 258 11.92 -13.55 19.08
C ALA A 258 11.36 -14.72 19.90
N LYS A 259 10.94 -14.45 21.16
CA LYS A 259 10.29 -15.45 22.02
C LYS A 259 9.03 -16.05 21.38
N TYR A 260 8.12 -15.22 20.87
CA TYR A 260 6.88 -15.73 20.26
C TYR A 260 7.13 -16.46 18.95
N VAL A 261 8.06 -15.98 18.13
CA VAL A 261 8.46 -16.66 16.89
C VAL A 261 9.05 -18.04 17.22
N SER A 262 9.94 -18.13 18.20
CA SER A 262 10.52 -19.42 18.65
C SER A 262 9.45 -20.42 19.09
N ILE A 263 8.43 -19.98 19.84
CA ILE A 263 7.33 -20.86 20.26
C ILE A 263 6.51 -21.36 19.06
N ILE A 264 6.21 -20.47 18.10
CA ILE A 264 5.38 -20.79 16.93
C ILE A 264 6.12 -21.72 15.95
N THR A 265 7.45 -21.57 15.84
CA THR A 265 8.25 -22.33 14.88
C THR A 265 8.79 -23.64 15.46
N LYS A 266 8.67 -23.87 16.79
CA LYS A 266 9.13 -25.08 17.44
C LYS A 266 8.32 -26.29 16.93
N GLY A 267 8.99 -27.22 16.26
CA GLY A 267 8.37 -28.44 15.71
C GLY A 267 7.60 -28.25 14.39
N HIS A 268 7.67 -27.08 13.76
CA HIS A 268 7.04 -26.79 12.46
C HIS A 268 8.06 -26.32 11.44
N GLU A 269 8.02 -26.89 10.23
CA GLU A 269 8.84 -26.44 9.09
C GLU A 269 8.41 -25.06 8.54
N LYS A 270 7.22 -24.57 8.89
CA LYS A 270 6.68 -23.31 8.36
C LYS A 270 7.25 -22.09 9.08
N LYS A 271 8.28 -21.51 8.50
CA LYS A 271 8.98 -20.28 8.96
C LYS A 271 8.11 -18.99 9.03
N HIS A 272 6.81 -19.04 8.73
CA HIS A 272 5.96 -17.85 8.57
C HIS A 272 4.62 -17.91 9.32
N ALA A 273 4.50 -18.75 10.33
CA ALA A 273 3.31 -18.73 11.17
C ALA A 273 3.21 -17.41 11.93
N VAL A 274 2.10 -16.69 11.78
CA VAL A 274 1.83 -15.44 12.48
C VAL A 274 0.64 -15.63 13.40
N SER A 275 0.89 -15.67 14.72
CA SER A 275 -0.17 -15.75 15.72
C SER A 275 -0.87 -14.41 15.93
N LYS A 276 -2.11 -14.45 16.48
CA LYS A 276 -2.83 -13.25 16.91
C LYS A 276 -1.98 -12.40 17.87
N ARG A 277 -1.33 -13.06 18.86
CA ARG A 277 -0.47 -12.41 19.86
C ARG A 277 0.71 -11.67 19.23
N LEU A 278 1.34 -12.24 18.18
CA LEU A 278 2.43 -11.60 17.47
C LEU A 278 1.94 -10.39 16.65
N ARG A 279 0.75 -10.49 16.06
CA ARG A 279 0.12 -9.36 15.35
C ARG A 279 -0.22 -8.23 16.30
N ASP A 280 -0.82 -8.51 17.45
CA ASP A 280 -1.15 -7.51 18.45
C ASP A 280 0.10 -6.84 19.03
N LEU A 281 1.15 -7.62 19.33
CA LEU A 281 2.44 -7.07 19.74
C LEU A 281 3.01 -6.10 18.69
N SER A 282 2.99 -6.46 17.41
CA SER A 282 3.48 -5.64 16.32
C SER A 282 2.64 -4.37 16.12
N PHE A 283 1.31 -4.48 16.30
CA PHE A 283 0.40 -3.36 16.25
C PHE A 283 0.67 -2.33 17.37
N HIS A 284 0.80 -2.80 18.60
CA HIS A 284 1.11 -1.92 19.74
C HIS A 284 2.48 -1.26 19.59
N TYR A 285 3.47 -1.99 19.09
CA TYR A 285 4.77 -1.42 18.81
C TYR A 285 4.73 -0.31 17.75
N ALA A 286 4.06 -0.57 16.61
CA ALA A 286 3.92 0.42 15.55
C ALA A 286 3.21 1.69 16.03
N ASN A 287 2.16 1.55 16.85
CA ASN A 287 1.45 2.68 17.43
C ASN A 287 2.32 3.44 18.44
N PHE A 288 3.10 2.75 19.27
CA PHE A 288 4.04 3.40 20.17
C PHE A 288 5.05 4.26 19.42
N VAL A 289 5.70 3.70 18.39
CA VAL A 289 6.68 4.46 17.59
C VAL A 289 6.01 5.68 16.94
N LYS A 290 4.83 5.48 16.33
CA LYS A 290 4.06 6.57 15.72
C LYS A 290 3.72 7.68 16.72
N ASP A 291 3.26 7.33 17.93
CA ASP A 291 2.95 8.28 19.00
C ASP A 291 4.20 9.08 19.41
N GLN A 292 5.34 8.41 19.60
CA GLN A 292 6.60 9.10 19.93
C GLN A 292 7.04 10.06 18.83
N CYS A 293 6.98 9.65 17.56
CA CYS A 293 7.29 10.52 16.43
C CYS A 293 6.37 11.74 16.39
N HIS A 294 5.06 11.59 16.62
CA HIS A 294 4.14 12.71 16.65
C HIS A 294 4.38 13.66 17.82
N LYS A 295 4.71 13.15 19.02
CA LYS A 295 5.03 13.96 20.19
C LYS A 295 6.28 14.81 19.95
N ILE A 296 7.34 14.18 19.44
CA ILE A 296 8.60 14.87 19.14
C ILE A 296 8.38 15.90 18.04
N SER A 297 7.74 15.53 16.93
CA SER A 297 7.46 16.45 15.83
C SER A 297 6.63 17.66 16.27
N ARG A 298 5.60 17.45 17.11
CA ARG A 298 4.80 18.55 17.65
C ARG A 298 5.63 19.46 18.57
N SER A 299 6.47 18.87 19.40
CA SER A 299 7.36 19.63 20.28
C SER A 299 8.39 20.46 19.49
N ILE A 300 8.91 19.91 18.38
CA ILE A 300 9.81 20.63 17.47
C ILE A 300 9.08 21.83 16.84
N LEU A 301 7.86 21.60 16.34
CA LEU A 301 7.07 22.68 15.74
C LEU A 301 6.74 23.79 16.75
N SER A 302 6.51 23.45 18.01
CA SER A 302 6.27 24.47 19.06
C SER A 302 7.48 25.33 19.34
N LEU A 303 8.71 24.86 19.11
CA LEU A 303 9.94 25.67 19.26
C LEU A 303 10.10 26.71 18.14
N ILE A 304 9.48 26.48 16.99
CA ILE A 304 9.60 27.35 15.79
C ILE A 304 8.48 28.42 15.78
N HIS A 305 7.37 28.14 16.45
CA HIS A 305 6.15 28.96 16.44
C HIS A 305 5.97 29.80 17.72
N ILE A 306 7.02 30.02 18.48
CA ILE A 306 7.02 30.92 19.66
C ILE A 306 7.12 32.36 19.23
#